data_0f0994186a408c8bfe00da5d938609af
#
_entry.id   0f0994186a408c8bfe00da5d938609af
#
_cell.length_a   1.000
_cell.length_b   1.000
_cell.length_c   1.000
_cell.angle_alpha   90.00
_cell.angle_beta   90.00
_cell.angle_gamma   90.00
#
_symmetry.space_group_name_H-M   'P 1'
#
loop_
_entity.id
_entity.type
_entity.pdbx_description
1 polymer ?
#
loop_
_entity_poly.entity_id
_entity_poly.type
_entity_poly.pdbx_seq_one_letter_code
_entity_poly.pdbx_strand_id
1 'polypeptide(L)'
;MNKKFEKLGFYPADILLPKDQDMTKWAVVACDQFTSEPEYWQAVEQTVGDAPSTLRLILPEANLKAPNVDEYIADINASMDKYLAGGVFQVLPESLVYIERQQSDGRIRHGLIGMVDLDAYDFTPGSGALIRATEGTVLDRIPPRARVRRNAPIELPHVMLLIDDPDKTVIEPLTAASGEMETLYDFDLMQNGGHIRGYKLTDRQVDAVADALEGLTSDEAMQKKYGVSGVAPLLFAVGDGNHSLA
;
A
#
# COMPACT_ATOMS: atom_id res chain seq x y z
N MET A 1 -20.02 3.46 0.59
CA MET A 1 -19.14 2.35 0.14
C MET A 1 -19.73 1.73 -1.12
N ASN A 2 -18.99 1.61 -2.19
CA ASN A 2 -19.44 1.02 -3.45
C ASN A 2 -19.62 -0.49 -3.29
N LYS A 3 -20.87 -0.98 -3.48
CA LYS A 3 -21.28 -2.38 -3.26
C LYS A 3 -20.56 -3.38 -4.17
N LYS A 4 -20.02 -2.94 -5.31
CA LYS A 4 -19.26 -3.80 -6.21
C LYS A 4 -18.01 -4.41 -5.57
N PHE A 5 -17.44 -3.74 -4.57
CA PHE A 5 -16.25 -4.19 -3.87
C PHE A 5 -16.51 -5.16 -2.70
N GLU A 6 -17.76 -5.33 -2.24
CA GLU A 6 -18.10 -6.13 -1.05
C GLU A 6 -17.57 -7.57 -1.08
N LYS A 7 -17.36 -8.13 -2.28
CA LYS A 7 -16.90 -9.52 -2.46
C LYS A 7 -15.45 -9.63 -2.91
N LEU A 8 -14.72 -8.50 -2.98
CA LEU A 8 -13.38 -8.49 -3.55
C LEU A 8 -12.28 -8.44 -2.49
N GLY A 9 -12.62 -8.10 -1.24
CA GLY A 9 -11.64 -7.93 -0.17
C GLY A 9 -10.72 -6.71 -0.37
N PHE A 10 -11.01 -5.87 -1.36
CA PHE A 10 -10.29 -4.63 -1.68
C PHE A 10 -11.29 -3.52 -1.94
N TYR A 11 -11.04 -2.30 -1.45
CA TYR A 11 -12.01 -1.21 -1.45
C TYR A 11 -11.36 0.14 -1.75
N PRO A 12 -12.12 1.10 -2.30
CA PRO A 12 -11.79 2.51 -2.18
C PRO A 12 -11.65 2.92 -0.72
N ALA A 13 -10.71 3.81 -0.43
CA ALA A 13 -10.38 4.27 0.91
C ALA A 13 -10.57 5.79 1.06
N ASP A 14 -10.72 6.25 2.29
CA ASP A 14 -10.51 7.64 2.63
C ASP A 14 -8.99 7.90 2.68
N ILE A 15 -8.46 8.43 1.59
CA ILE A 15 -7.01 8.61 1.43
C ILE A 15 -6.61 10.00 1.93
N LEU A 16 -5.67 10.02 2.88
CA LEU A 16 -5.05 11.24 3.38
C LEU A 16 -3.84 11.59 2.50
N LEU A 17 -3.90 12.72 1.82
CA LEU A 17 -2.76 13.27 1.07
C LEU A 17 -2.17 14.47 1.83
N PRO A 18 -0.83 14.64 1.84
CA PRO A 18 -0.22 15.82 2.39
C PRO A 18 -0.66 17.06 1.61
N LYS A 19 -1.05 18.11 2.35
CA LYS A 19 -1.48 19.38 1.79
C LYS A 19 -0.37 20.40 1.91
N ASP A 20 0.01 21.03 0.79
CA ASP A 20 1.02 22.09 0.75
C ASP A 20 2.38 21.70 1.37
N GLN A 21 2.76 20.41 1.27
CA GLN A 21 4.02 19.88 1.78
C GLN A 21 5.03 19.64 0.65
N ASP A 22 6.33 19.70 1.00
CA ASP A 22 7.40 19.23 0.12
C ASP A 22 7.35 17.70 0.00
N MET A 23 6.85 17.20 -1.11
CA MET A 23 6.64 15.77 -1.34
C MET A 23 7.94 14.96 -1.34
N THR A 24 9.06 15.55 -1.73
CA THR A 24 10.37 14.89 -1.67
C THR A 24 10.82 14.65 -0.23
N LYS A 25 10.47 15.55 0.71
CA LYS A 25 10.70 15.36 2.15
C LYS A 25 9.63 14.53 2.82
N TRP A 26 8.41 14.56 2.27
CA TRP A 26 7.28 13.81 2.81
C TRP A 26 7.43 12.31 2.64
N ALA A 27 7.69 11.86 1.41
CA ALA A 27 7.65 10.46 1.04
C ALA A 27 8.99 9.75 1.31
N VAL A 28 8.97 8.81 2.25
CA VAL A 28 10.13 8.00 2.62
C VAL A 28 9.96 6.58 2.11
N VAL A 29 10.97 6.05 1.41
CA VAL A 29 11.02 4.64 1.04
C VAL A 29 11.51 3.84 2.24
N ALA A 30 10.61 3.08 2.85
CA ALA A 30 10.87 2.29 4.05
C ALA A 30 10.58 0.81 3.76
N CYS A 31 11.54 0.12 3.16
CA CYS A 31 11.43 -1.28 2.81
C CYS A 31 12.55 -2.11 3.44
N ASP A 32 12.39 -3.43 3.42
CA ASP A 32 13.30 -4.39 4.09
C ASP A 32 14.76 -4.25 3.63
N GLN A 33 15.01 -3.80 2.40
CA GLN A 33 16.37 -3.60 1.89
C GLN A 33 17.18 -2.58 2.70
N PHE A 34 16.53 -1.66 3.41
CA PHE A 34 17.20 -0.64 4.23
C PHE A 34 17.28 -1.01 5.72
N THR A 35 16.84 -2.20 6.12
CA THR A 35 16.81 -2.63 7.52
C THR A 35 18.19 -2.56 8.18
N SER A 36 19.25 -2.90 7.45
CA SER A 36 20.64 -2.95 7.95
C SER A 36 21.49 -1.80 7.44
N GLU A 37 20.91 -0.72 6.99
CA GLU A 37 21.61 0.42 6.39
C GLU A 37 21.43 1.71 7.23
N PRO A 38 22.14 1.87 8.36
CA PRO A 38 21.99 3.04 9.21
C PRO A 38 22.34 4.35 8.50
N GLU A 39 23.25 4.35 7.53
CA GLU A 39 23.60 5.52 6.73
C GLU A 39 22.42 6.01 5.88
N TYR A 40 21.62 5.11 5.35
CA TYR A 40 20.38 5.48 4.66
C TYR A 40 19.45 6.27 5.57
N TRP A 41 19.19 5.77 6.78
CA TRP A 41 18.30 6.45 7.73
C TRP A 41 18.85 7.79 8.22
N GLN A 42 20.17 7.92 8.39
CA GLN A 42 20.82 9.20 8.72
C GLN A 42 20.64 10.21 7.57
N ALA A 43 20.81 9.79 6.32
CA ALA A 43 20.62 10.65 5.16
C ALA A 43 19.15 11.08 4.98
N VAL A 44 18.21 10.18 5.25
CA VAL A 44 16.77 10.48 5.28
C VAL A 44 16.47 11.53 6.34
N GLU A 45 16.96 11.34 7.59
CA GLU A 45 16.78 12.30 8.69
C GLU A 45 17.34 13.70 8.34
N GLN A 46 18.52 13.75 7.73
CA GLN A 46 19.13 15.02 7.29
C GLN A 46 18.30 15.70 6.18
N THR A 47 17.74 14.92 5.27
CA THR A 47 16.90 15.45 4.17
C THR A 47 15.59 16.01 4.69
N VAL A 48 14.94 15.28 5.61
CA VAL A 48 13.66 15.65 6.20
C VAL A 48 13.80 16.86 7.13
N GLY A 49 14.78 16.84 8.04
CA GLY A 49 14.93 17.85 9.08
C GLY A 49 13.65 18.01 9.90
N ASP A 50 13.20 19.26 10.08
CA ASP A 50 11.99 19.60 10.84
C ASP A 50 10.69 19.55 10.01
N ALA A 51 10.77 19.20 8.71
CA ALA A 51 9.60 19.17 7.85
C ALA A 51 8.64 18.03 8.24
N PRO A 52 7.32 18.19 8.03
CA PRO A 52 6.38 17.09 8.08
C PRO A 52 6.78 15.99 7.08
N SER A 53 6.77 14.73 7.57
CA SER A 53 7.22 13.59 6.77
C SER A 53 6.64 12.28 7.30
N THR A 54 6.49 11.30 6.41
CA THR A 54 6.18 9.92 6.79
C THR A 54 7.26 9.30 7.67
N LEU A 55 8.48 9.83 7.67
CA LEU A 55 9.53 9.42 8.61
C LEU A 55 9.08 9.49 10.08
N ARG A 56 8.22 10.45 10.42
CA ARG A 56 7.67 10.64 11.78
C ARG A 56 6.48 9.74 12.08
N LEU A 57 5.98 9.00 11.07
CA LEU A 57 4.79 8.16 11.15
C LEU A 57 5.10 6.67 11.07
N ILE A 58 6.36 6.29 10.87
CA ILE A 58 6.81 4.91 10.72
C ILE A 58 7.83 4.54 11.80
N LEU A 59 7.92 3.24 12.08
CA LEU A 59 9.03 2.66 12.83
C LEU A 59 9.91 1.88 11.85
N PRO A 60 11.15 2.33 11.56
CA PRO A 60 12.08 1.55 10.76
C PRO A 60 12.26 0.14 11.32
N GLU A 61 12.29 -0.87 10.45
CA GLU A 61 12.41 -2.30 10.83
C GLU A 61 13.61 -2.53 11.75
N ALA A 62 14.71 -1.81 11.54
CA ALA A 62 15.90 -1.86 12.39
C ALA A 62 15.61 -1.56 13.88
N ASN A 63 14.54 -0.80 14.16
CA ASN A 63 14.20 -0.35 15.52
C ASN A 63 13.12 -1.21 16.20
N LEU A 64 12.56 -2.22 15.52
CA LEU A 64 11.48 -3.08 16.07
C LEU A 64 11.89 -3.81 17.36
N LYS A 65 13.19 -4.05 17.56
CA LYS A 65 13.75 -4.72 18.74
C LYS A 65 14.55 -3.78 19.66
N ALA A 66 14.42 -2.46 19.46
CA ALA A 66 15.10 -1.49 20.29
C ALA A 66 14.57 -1.55 21.75
N PRO A 67 15.44 -1.37 22.76
CA PRO A 67 15.01 -1.39 24.18
C PRO A 67 13.92 -0.37 24.51
N ASN A 68 13.92 0.78 23.80
CA ASN A 68 12.97 1.88 23.96
C ASN A 68 11.91 1.94 22.88
N VAL A 69 11.53 0.80 22.30
CA VAL A 69 10.54 0.72 21.21
C VAL A 69 9.18 1.37 21.58
N ASP A 70 8.79 1.32 22.86
CA ASP A 70 7.53 1.95 23.31
C ASP A 70 7.57 3.47 23.24
N GLU A 71 8.73 4.07 23.47
CA GLU A 71 8.91 5.53 23.32
C GLU A 71 8.75 5.91 21.84
N TYR A 72 9.39 5.17 20.92
CA TYR A 72 9.19 5.39 19.47
C TYR A 72 7.73 5.27 19.04
N ILE A 73 7.01 4.25 19.53
CA ILE A 73 5.59 4.07 19.22
C ILE A 73 4.76 5.24 19.75
N ALA A 74 5.03 5.71 20.96
CA ALA A 74 4.34 6.86 21.54
C ALA A 74 4.60 8.15 20.73
N ASP A 75 5.83 8.38 20.29
CA ASP A 75 6.22 9.54 19.47
C ASP A 75 5.57 9.49 18.08
N ILE A 76 5.49 8.30 17.46
CA ILE A 76 4.81 8.08 16.19
C ILE A 76 3.33 8.41 16.31
N ASN A 77 2.63 7.87 17.32
CA ASN A 77 1.21 8.14 17.54
C ASN A 77 0.96 9.63 17.80
N ALA A 78 1.79 10.27 18.63
CA ALA A 78 1.71 11.71 18.89
C ALA A 78 1.94 12.54 17.61
N SER A 79 2.82 12.10 16.73
CA SER A 79 3.06 12.75 15.44
C SER A 79 1.86 12.60 14.49
N MET A 80 1.23 11.42 14.47
CA MET A 80 0.01 11.19 13.70
C MET A 80 -1.12 12.10 14.17
N ASP A 81 -1.37 12.17 15.48
CA ASP A 81 -2.37 13.06 16.08
C ASP A 81 -2.08 14.53 15.76
N LYS A 82 -0.82 14.95 15.90
CA LYS A 82 -0.38 16.31 15.57
C LYS A 82 -0.64 16.65 14.10
N TYR A 83 -0.36 15.75 13.17
CA TYR A 83 -0.56 15.99 11.75
C TYR A 83 -2.05 16.05 11.39
N LEU A 84 -2.88 15.18 12.00
CA LEU A 84 -4.33 15.22 11.83
C LEU A 84 -4.92 16.54 12.35
N ALA A 85 -4.54 16.96 13.57
CA ALA A 85 -5.02 18.22 14.16
C ALA A 85 -4.45 19.46 13.48
N GLY A 86 -3.23 19.37 12.94
CA GLY A 86 -2.50 20.49 12.33
C GLY A 86 -2.88 20.81 10.89
N GLY A 87 -3.85 20.09 10.29
CA GLY A 87 -4.29 20.33 8.93
C GLY A 87 -3.22 20.00 7.86
N VAL A 88 -2.30 19.09 8.20
CA VAL A 88 -1.26 18.61 7.26
C VAL A 88 -1.85 17.84 6.09
N PHE A 89 -3.06 17.31 6.24
CA PHE A 89 -3.71 16.48 5.25
C PHE A 89 -4.91 17.15 4.57
N GLN A 90 -5.13 16.76 3.32
CA GLN A 90 -6.42 16.79 2.66
C GLN A 90 -6.95 15.37 2.51
N VAL A 91 -8.27 15.22 2.57
CA VAL A 91 -8.94 13.91 2.45
C VAL A 91 -9.46 13.72 1.04
N LEU A 92 -9.16 12.60 0.42
CA LEU A 92 -9.86 12.08 -0.76
C LEU A 92 -10.83 11.00 -0.29
N PRO A 93 -12.14 11.30 -0.18
CA PRO A 93 -13.11 10.36 0.33
C PRO A 93 -13.37 9.24 -0.68
N GLU A 94 -13.55 8.01 -0.19
CA GLU A 94 -13.94 6.81 -0.95
C GLU A 94 -13.22 6.69 -2.31
N SER A 95 -11.88 6.85 -2.33
CA SER A 95 -11.08 6.97 -3.54
C SER A 95 -10.14 5.79 -3.77
N LEU A 96 -9.82 5.55 -5.04
CA LEU A 96 -8.66 4.78 -5.48
C LEU A 96 -7.68 5.75 -6.15
N VAL A 97 -6.38 5.51 -5.94
CA VAL A 97 -5.31 6.25 -6.62
C VAL A 97 -4.51 5.29 -7.50
N TYR A 98 -4.44 5.59 -8.79
CA TYR A 98 -3.52 4.92 -9.70
C TYR A 98 -2.13 5.51 -9.55
N ILE A 99 -1.11 4.66 -9.48
CA ILE A 99 0.28 5.07 -9.31
C ILE A 99 1.18 4.53 -10.42
N GLU A 100 2.16 5.36 -10.79
CA GLU A 100 3.32 4.98 -11.60
C GLU A 100 4.57 5.21 -10.75
N ARG A 101 5.26 4.13 -10.41
CA ARG A 101 6.49 4.15 -9.60
C ARG A 101 7.68 3.76 -10.45
N GLN A 102 8.44 4.74 -10.92
CA GLN A 102 9.71 4.49 -11.59
C GLN A 102 10.80 4.22 -10.55
N GLN A 103 11.42 3.06 -10.66
CA GLN A 103 12.55 2.67 -9.81
C GLN A 103 13.87 3.26 -10.31
N SER A 104 14.91 3.22 -9.48
CA SER A 104 16.25 3.72 -9.84
C SER A 104 16.87 3.02 -11.06
N ASP A 105 16.46 1.79 -11.35
CA ASP A 105 16.89 1.03 -12.54
C ASP A 105 16.06 1.34 -13.81
N GLY A 106 15.13 2.30 -13.73
CA GLY A 106 14.28 2.75 -14.83
C GLY A 106 13.01 1.92 -15.05
N ARG A 107 12.82 0.80 -14.34
CA ARG A 107 11.57 0.03 -14.42
C ARG A 107 10.43 0.81 -13.78
N ILE A 108 9.24 0.72 -14.39
CA ILE A 108 8.03 1.37 -13.88
C ILE A 108 7.10 0.28 -13.34
N ARG A 109 6.67 0.44 -12.10
CA ARG A 109 5.56 -0.32 -11.52
C ARG A 109 4.30 0.50 -11.63
N HIS A 110 3.23 -0.16 -12.04
CA HIS A 110 1.89 0.39 -12.11
C HIS A 110 1.03 -0.29 -11.05
N GLY A 111 0.20 0.47 -10.36
CA GLY A 111 -0.62 -0.10 -9.30
C GLY A 111 -1.75 0.79 -8.84
N LEU A 112 -2.50 0.28 -7.86
CA LEU A 112 -3.60 0.98 -7.20
C LEU A 112 -3.34 1.09 -5.70
N ILE A 113 -3.64 2.25 -5.13
CA ILE A 113 -3.74 2.44 -3.70
C ILE A 113 -5.22 2.35 -3.32
N GLY A 114 -5.51 1.50 -2.35
CA GLY A 114 -6.83 1.30 -1.78
C GLY A 114 -6.73 0.64 -0.41
N MET A 115 -7.83 0.14 0.09
CA MET A 115 -7.98 -0.49 1.40
C MET A 115 -8.23 -1.98 1.24
N VAL A 116 -7.69 -2.79 2.15
CA VAL A 116 -7.86 -4.25 2.19
C VAL A 116 -8.75 -4.63 3.37
N ASP A 117 -9.68 -5.55 3.13
CA ASP A 117 -10.42 -6.22 4.19
C ASP A 117 -9.55 -7.34 4.79
N LEU A 118 -9.20 -7.21 6.04
CA LEU A 118 -8.36 -8.19 6.73
C LEU A 118 -9.05 -9.56 6.87
N ASP A 119 -10.38 -9.61 6.91
CA ASP A 119 -11.14 -10.86 6.95
C ASP A 119 -11.08 -11.63 5.62
N ALA A 120 -10.71 -10.96 4.52
CA ALA A 120 -10.50 -11.59 3.21
C ALA A 120 -9.09 -12.20 3.05
N TYR A 121 -8.17 -11.96 4.00
CA TYR A 121 -6.82 -12.49 4.00
C TYR A 121 -6.68 -13.70 4.90
N ASP A 122 -5.96 -14.73 4.41
CA ASP A 122 -5.57 -15.87 5.23
C ASP A 122 -4.20 -16.40 4.78
N PHE A 123 -3.30 -16.50 5.73
CA PHE A 123 -1.93 -17.02 5.52
C PHE A 123 -1.80 -18.53 5.74
N THR A 124 -2.89 -19.22 6.10
CA THR A 124 -2.88 -20.66 6.30
C THR A 124 -2.62 -21.39 4.98
N PRO A 125 -1.65 -22.31 4.90
CA PRO A 125 -1.42 -23.09 3.69
C PRO A 125 -2.68 -23.83 3.23
N GLY A 126 -3.03 -23.68 1.95
CA GLY A 126 -4.23 -24.29 1.36
C GLY A 126 -5.55 -23.56 1.64
N SER A 127 -5.48 -22.36 2.21
CA SER A 127 -6.65 -21.51 2.42
C SER A 127 -7.42 -21.25 1.12
N GLY A 128 -8.74 -21.08 1.24
CA GLY A 128 -9.65 -20.64 0.19
C GLY A 128 -9.89 -19.12 0.16
N ALA A 129 -9.18 -18.32 0.96
CA ALA A 129 -9.36 -16.87 1.00
C ALA A 129 -9.02 -16.21 -0.34
N LEU A 130 -9.63 -15.05 -0.62
CA LEU A 130 -9.35 -14.26 -1.83
C LEU A 130 -7.94 -13.70 -1.84
N ILE A 131 -7.40 -13.37 -0.67
CA ILE A 131 -6.06 -12.82 -0.48
C ILE A 131 -5.24 -13.84 0.29
N ARG A 132 -4.12 -14.30 -0.29
CA ARG A 132 -3.30 -15.35 0.31
C ARG A 132 -1.85 -14.94 0.41
N ALA A 133 -1.17 -15.46 1.44
CA ALA A 133 0.27 -15.32 1.59
C ALA A 133 1.02 -16.06 0.47
N THR A 134 2.16 -15.53 0.04
CA THR A 134 3.07 -16.17 -0.92
C THR A 134 4.21 -16.92 -0.24
N GLU A 135 4.37 -16.74 1.08
CA GLU A 135 5.41 -17.37 1.89
C GLU A 135 4.85 -17.87 3.21
N GLY A 136 5.60 -18.74 3.88
CA GLY A 136 5.24 -19.18 5.24
C GLY A 136 5.33 -18.02 6.23
N THR A 137 4.24 -17.78 6.95
CA THR A 137 4.17 -16.72 7.96
C THR A 137 4.88 -17.16 9.23
N VAL A 138 5.89 -16.41 9.66
CA VAL A 138 6.61 -16.60 10.93
C VAL A 138 5.85 -15.90 12.03
N LEU A 139 5.13 -16.66 12.86
CA LEU A 139 4.22 -16.11 13.88
C LEU A 139 4.89 -15.14 14.85
N ASP A 140 6.15 -15.37 15.22
CA ASP A 140 6.90 -14.47 16.13
C ASP A 140 7.17 -13.08 15.54
N ARG A 141 6.99 -12.91 14.23
CA ARG A 141 7.14 -11.60 13.56
C ARG A 141 5.86 -10.75 13.61
N ILE A 142 4.71 -11.31 13.95
CA ILE A 142 3.41 -10.62 13.99
C ILE A 142 3.31 -9.68 15.20
N PRO A 143 3.55 -10.13 16.47
CA PRO A 143 3.31 -9.30 17.64
C PRO A 143 4.03 -7.95 17.65
N PRO A 144 5.32 -7.84 17.24
CA PRO A 144 6.00 -6.54 17.15
C PRO A 144 5.30 -5.56 16.20
N ARG A 145 4.80 -6.03 15.06
CA ARG A 145 4.11 -5.22 14.06
C ARG A 145 2.73 -4.78 14.53
N ALA A 146 1.96 -5.70 15.09
CA ALA A 146 0.68 -5.41 15.72
C ALA A 146 0.81 -4.37 16.85
N ARG A 147 1.91 -4.41 17.64
CA ARG A 147 2.18 -3.46 18.72
C ARG A 147 2.34 -2.03 18.20
N VAL A 148 3.08 -1.84 17.09
CA VAL A 148 3.29 -0.52 16.47
C VAL A 148 1.96 0.08 15.99
N ARG A 149 1.07 -0.76 15.45
CA ARG A 149 -0.17 -0.31 14.79
C ARG A 149 -1.38 -0.19 15.71
N ARG A 150 -1.36 -0.85 16.87
CA ARG A 150 -2.53 -1.01 17.76
C ARG A 150 -3.29 0.27 18.06
N ASN A 151 -2.58 1.39 18.26
CA ASN A 151 -3.17 2.68 18.62
C ASN A 151 -2.90 3.76 17.55
N ALA A 152 -2.42 3.36 16.38
CA ALA A 152 -2.13 4.28 15.29
C ALA A 152 -3.44 4.80 14.67
N PRO A 153 -3.70 6.12 14.64
CA PRO A 153 -4.91 6.67 14.03
C PRO A 153 -4.83 6.74 12.50
N ILE A 154 -3.66 6.47 11.92
CA ILE A 154 -3.41 6.49 10.47
C ILE A 154 -2.74 5.17 10.07
N GLU A 155 -3.15 4.61 8.95
CA GLU A 155 -2.44 3.52 8.26
C GLU A 155 -1.67 4.07 7.07
N LEU A 156 -0.46 3.53 6.84
CA LEU A 156 0.36 3.88 5.68
C LEU A 156 0.43 2.70 4.71
N PRO A 157 0.46 2.93 3.39
CA PRO A 157 0.64 1.86 2.40
C PRO A 157 1.99 1.16 2.61
N HIS A 158 1.98 -0.13 2.93
CA HIS A 158 3.19 -0.92 3.19
C HIS A 158 3.04 -2.39 2.80
N VAL A 159 1.90 -2.76 2.21
CA VAL A 159 1.63 -4.11 1.70
C VAL A 159 1.50 -4.03 0.19
N MET A 160 2.14 -4.94 -0.52
CA MET A 160 2.02 -5.06 -1.96
C MET A 160 1.25 -6.33 -2.32
N LEU A 161 0.09 -6.14 -2.93
CA LEU A 161 -0.73 -7.21 -3.49
C LEU A 161 -0.47 -7.35 -4.98
N LEU A 162 -0.36 -8.58 -5.44
CA LEU A 162 -0.18 -8.94 -6.84
C LEU A 162 -1.47 -9.55 -7.37
N ILE A 163 -1.84 -9.17 -8.61
CA ILE A 163 -2.92 -9.80 -9.37
C ILE A 163 -2.35 -10.59 -10.53
N ASP A 164 -3.00 -11.70 -10.86
CA ASP A 164 -2.74 -12.44 -12.10
C ASP A 164 -3.80 -12.11 -13.13
N ASP A 165 -3.51 -11.09 -13.94
CA ASP A 165 -4.38 -10.53 -14.98
C ASP A 165 -3.71 -10.62 -16.36
N PRO A 166 -3.69 -11.80 -17.00
CA PRO A 166 -3.02 -11.99 -18.28
C PRO A 166 -3.68 -11.22 -19.43
N ASP A 167 -4.98 -10.91 -19.31
CA ASP A 167 -5.72 -10.14 -20.30
C ASP A 167 -5.59 -8.62 -20.10
N LYS A 168 -4.88 -8.15 -19.04
CA LYS A 168 -4.56 -6.75 -18.79
C LYS A 168 -5.81 -5.87 -18.66
N THR A 169 -6.77 -6.32 -17.87
CA THR A 169 -8.08 -5.69 -17.72
C THR A 169 -8.19 -4.69 -16.59
N VAL A 170 -7.28 -4.73 -15.61
CA VAL A 170 -7.36 -3.90 -14.40
C VAL A 170 -6.45 -2.67 -14.50
N ILE A 171 -5.15 -2.86 -14.69
CA ILE A 171 -4.15 -1.77 -14.58
C ILE A 171 -3.92 -1.08 -15.92
N GLU A 172 -3.78 -1.81 -17.00
CA GLU A 172 -3.41 -1.24 -18.31
C GLU A 172 -4.44 -0.25 -18.88
N PRO A 173 -5.76 -0.42 -18.68
CA PRO A 173 -6.73 0.62 -19.06
C PRO A 173 -6.53 1.94 -18.30
N LEU A 174 -6.09 1.89 -17.04
CA LEU A 174 -5.77 3.08 -16.26
C LEU A 174 -4.49 3.74 -16.75
N THR A 175 -3.47 2.94 -17.10
CA THR A 175 -2.23 3.45 -17.70
C THR A 175 -2.53 4.19 -19.00
N ALA A 176 -3.40 3.64 -19.85
CA ALA A 176 -3.78 4.27 -21.11
C ALA A 176 -4.56 5.58 -20.92
N ALA A 177 -5.30 5.71 -19.81
CA ALA A 177 -6.12 6.88 -19.49
C ALA A 177 -5.43 7.89 -18.56
N SER A 178 -4.20 7.64 -18.10
CA SER A 178 -3.54 8.46 -17.07
C SER A 178 -3.37 9.92 -17.48
N GLY A 179 -3.16 10.20 -18.76
CA GLY A 179 -3.06 11.57 -19.29
C GLY A 179 -4.34 12.41 -19.20
N GLU A 180 -5.50 11.78 -18.92
CA GLU A 180 -6.79 12.44 -18.76
C GLU A 180 -7.24 12.51 -17.29
N MET A 181 -6.49 11.91 -16.38
CA MET A 181 -6.81 11.88 -14.94
C MET A 181 -6.29 13.12 -14.22
N GLU A 182 -6.92 13.44 -13.10
CA GLU A 182 -6.40 14.43 -12.15
C GLU A 182 -5.09 13.94 -11.54
N THR A 183 -3.98 14.67 -11.79
CA THR A 183 -2.70 14.39 -11.15
C THR A 183 -2.73 14.90 -9.71
N LEU A 184 -2.53 14.00 -8.76
CA LEU A 184 -2.49 14.31 -7.33
C LEU A 184 -1.08 14.68 -6.88
N TYR A 185 -0.08 14.02 -7.43
CA TYR A 185 1.34 14.28 -7.18
C TYR A 185 2.22 13.73 -8.31
N ASP A 186 3.38 14.38 -8.51
CA ASP A 186 4.40 14.03 -9.50
C ASP A 186 5.75 14.56 -8.99
N PHE A 187 6.63 13.68 -8.46
CA PHE A 187 7.88 14.12 -7.82
C PHE A 187 8.93 13.02 -7.73
N ASP A 188 10.18 13.45 -7.52
CA ASP A 188 11.32 12.56 -7.28
C ASP A 188 11.39 12.16 -5.80
N LEU A 189 11.60 10.87 -5.54
CA LEU A 189 11.82 10.33 -4.21
C LEU A 189 13.24 10.59 -3.72
N MET A 190 13.38 10.91 -2.44
CA MET A 190 14.68 11.13 -1.82
C MET A 190 15.60 9.91 -1.96
N GLN A 191 16.89 10.12 -1.71
CA GLN A 191 17.93 9.07 -1.69
C GLN A 191 17.99 8.26 -2.99
N ASN A 192 17.83 8.91 -4.14
CA ASN A 192 17.77 8.26 -5.45
C ASN A 192 16.68 7.17 -5.54
N GLY A 193 15.62 7.32 -4.78
CA GLY A 193 14.50 6.39 -4.72
C GLY A 193 13.73 6.26 -6.03
N GLY A 194 14.04 7.04 -7.07
CA GLY A 194 13.34 7.10 -8.34
C GLY A 194 12.21 8.14 -8.32
N HIS A 195 11.17 7.92 -9.11
CA HIS A 195 10.11 8.89 -9.35
C HIS A 195 8.74 8.27 -9.09
N ILE A 196 7.76 9.05 -8.62
CA ILE A 196 6.39 8.58 -8.40
C ILE A 196 5.37 9.59 -8.89
N ARG A 197 4.34 9.10 -9.56
CA ARG A 197 3.14 9.84 -9.94
C ARG A 197 1.92 9.16 -9.38
N GLY A 198 0.95 9.96 -8.96
CA GLY A 198 -0.34 9.49 -8.49
C GLY A 198 -1.49 10.23 -9.16
N TYR A 199 -2.52 9.48 -9.55
CA TYR A 199 -3.67 9.98 -10.28
C TYR A 199 -4.95 9.53 -9.59
N LYS A 200 -5.91 10.45 -9.45
CA LYS A 200 -7.22 10.14 -8.89
C LYS A 200 -8.09 9.43 -9.93
N LEU A 201 -8.67 8.31 -9.56
CA LEU A 201 -9.67 7.67 -10.39
C LEU A 201 -10.99 8.42 -10.34
N THR A 202 -11.67 8.50 -11.48
CA THR A 202 -13.08 8.91 -11.57
C THR A 202 -13.99 7.78 -11.10
N ASP A 203 -15.23 8.08 -10.72
CA ASP A 203 -16.22 7.06 -10.31
C ASP A 203 -16.39 5.97 -11.36
N ARG A 204 -16.38 6.34 -12.64
CA ARG A 204 -16.46 5.39 -13.75
C ARG A 204 -15.26 4.43 -13.79
N GLN A 205 -14.06 4.93 -13.52
CA GLN A 205 -12.84 4.09 -13.47
C GLN A 205 -12.84 3.20 -12.23
N VAL A 206 -13.32 3.69 -11.09
CA VAL A 206 -13.52 2.90 -9.88
C VAL A 206 -14.46 1.73 -10.15
N ASP A 207 -15.59 1.98 -10.80
CA ASP A 207 -16.55 0.93 -11.19
C ASP A 207 -15.94 -0.08 -12.17
N ALA A 208 -15.17 0.39 -13.16
CA ALA A 208 -14.50 -0.48 -14.12
C ALA A 208 -13.44 -1.38 -13.46
N VAL A 209 -12.71 -0.85 -12.47
CA VAL A 209 -11.77 -1.65 -11.66
C VAL A 209 -12.49 -2.75 -10.91
N ALA A 210 -13.63 -2.44 -10.27
CA ALA A 210 -14.42 -3.44 -9.56
C ALA A 210 -14.90 -4.57 -10.49
N ASP A 211 -15.45 -4.20 -11.65
CA ASP A 211 -15.95 -5.15 -12.65
C ASP A 211 -14.80 -6.04 -13.19
N ALA A 212 -13.63 -5.46 -13.44
CA ALA A 212 -12.46 -6.20 -13.89
C ALA A 212 -11.93 -7.17 -12.81
N LEU A 213 -11.82 -6.73 -11.55
CA LEU A 213 -11.41 -7.59 -10.44
C LEU A 213 -12.40 -8.74 -10.21
N GLU A 214 -13.72 -8.47 -10.30
CA GLU A 214 -14.74 -9.53 -10.20
C GLU A 214 -14.56 -10.56 -11.31
N GLY A 215 -14.28 -10.12 -12.54
CA GLY A 215 -13.99 -11.00 -13.68
C GLY A 215 -12.83 -11.96 -13.42
N LEU A 216 -11.80 -11.55 -12.68
CA LEU A 216 -10.66 -12.39 -12.34
C LEU A 216 -11.01 -13.53 -11.34
N THR A 217 -12.11 -13.43 -10.62
CA THR A 217 -12.56 -14.43 -9.64
C THR A 217 -13.54 -15.45 -10.19
N SER A 218 -13.97 -15.33 -11.45
CA SER A 218 -14.92 -16.24 -12.07
C SER A 218 -14.35 -17.64 -12.28
N ASP A 219 -15.20 -18.68 -12.24
CA ASP A 219 -14.82 -20.05 -12.58
C ASP A 219 -14.22 -20.14 -13.98
N GLU A 220 -14.72 -19.35 -14.93
CA GLU A 220 -14.18 -19.27 -16.28
C GLU A 220 -12.75 -18.74 -16.32
N ALA A 221 -12.45 -17.68 -15.54
CA ALA A 221 -11.11 -17.15 -15.39
C ALA A 221 -10.17 -18.18 -14.74
N MET A 222 -10.61 -18.89 -13.69
CA MET A 222 -9.85 -19.95 -13.03
C MET A 222 -9.56 -21.11 -13.98
N GLN A 223 -10.55 -21.52 -14.78
CA GLN A 223 -10.37 -22.56 -15.79
C GLN A 223 -9.39 -22.13 -16.88
N LYS A 224 -9.52 -20.88 -17.38
CA LYS A 224 -8.64 -20.34 -18.42
C LYS A 224 -7.20 -20.20 -17.95
N LYS A 225 -6.98 -19.69 -16.72
CA LYS A 225 -5.63 -19.42 -16.17
C LYS A 225 -4.93 -20.68 -15.65
N TYR A 226 -5.65 -21.55 -14.96
CA TYR A 226 -5.06 -22.64 -14.19
C TYR A 226 -5.59 -24.03 -14.53
N GLY A 227 -6.56 -24.14 -15.42
CA GLY A 227 -7.18 -25.42 -15.80
C GLY A 227 -8.03 -26.04 -14.68
N VAL A 228 -8.51 -25.24 -13.72
CA VAL A 228 -9.30 -25.70 -12.58
C VAL A 228 -10.65 -24.99 -12.53
N SER A 229 -11.66 -25.66 -11.97
CA SER A 229 -12.99 -25.11 -11.76
C SER A 229 -13.57 -25.61 -10.42
N GLY A 230 -14.54 -24.88 -9.89
CA GLY A 230 -15.17 -25.22 -8.61
C GLY A 230 -14.24 -25.13 -7.40
N VAL A 231 -13.15 -24.37 -7.51
CA VAL A 231 -12.22 -24.07 -6.41
C VAL A 231 -12.34 -22.61 -6.00
N ALA A 232 -12.03 -22.34 -4.73
CA ALA A 232 -12.02 -20.96 -4.24
C ALA A 232 -11.01 -20.11 -5.04
N PRO A 233 -11.44 -18.97 -5.63
CA PRO A 233 -10.56 -18.14 -6.45
C PRO A 233 -9.44 -17.53 -5.62
N LEU A 234 -8.30 -17.28 -6.26
CA LEU A 234 -7.23 -16.41 -5.76
C LEU A 234 -7.32 -15.09 -6.51
N LEU A 235 -7.66 -14.01 -5.81
CA LEU A 235 -7.68 -12.69 -6.41
C LEU A 235 -6.36 -11.97 -6.21
N PHE A 236 -5.85 -11.97 -4.97
CA PHE A 236 -4.59 -11.32 -4.63
C PHE A 236 -3.61 -12.29 -3.96
N ALA A 237 -2.36 -12.22 -4.40
CA ALA A 237 -1.23 -12.83 -3.73
C ALA A 237 -0.40 -11.73 -3.04
N VAL A 238 -0.04 -11.91 -1.77
CA VAL A 238 0.75 -10.90 -1.06
C VAL A 238 2.20 -10.97 -1.53
N GLY A 239 2.63 -9.99 -2.32
CA GLY A 239 3.99 -9.90 -2.86
C GLY A 239 5.01 -9.36 -1.85
N ASP A 240 4.54 -8.52 -0.90
CA ASP A 240 5.33 -8.00 0.21
C ASP A 240 4.41 -7.59 1.36
N GLY A 241 4.89 -7.69 2.60
CA GLY A 241 4.13 -7.34 3.80
C GLY A 241 3.30 -8.49 4.38
N ASN A 242 3.59 -9.77 4.07
CA ASN A 242 2.87 -10.93 4.58
C ASN A 242 2.72 -10.90 6.12
N HIS A 243 3.79 -10.57 6.86
CA HIS A 243 3.78 -10.51 8.33
C HIS A 243 3.10 -9.25 8.89
N SER A 244 2.92 -8.22 8.07
CA SER A 244 2.18 -7.01 8.47
C SER A 244 0.68 -7.16 8.24
N LEU A 245 0.29 -7.97 7.26
CA LEU A 245 -1.10 -8.25 6.96
C LEU A 245 -1.67 -9.34 7.89
N ALA A 246 -0.84 -10.30 8.33
CA ALA A 246 -1.18 -11.34 9.29
C ALA A 246 -1.40 -10.81 10.70
#